data_e6edcd40542e9872bb2d65d67089cc08
#
_entry.id   e6edcd40542e9872bb2d65d67089cc08
#
_cell.length_a   1.000
_cell.length_b   1.000
_cell.length_c   1.000
_cell.angle_alpha   90.00
_cell.angle_beta   90.00
_cell.angle_gamma   90.00
#
_symmetry.space_group_name_H-M   'P 1'
#
loop_
_entity.id
_entity.type
_entity.pdbx_description
1 polymer ?
#
loop_
_entity_poly.entity_id
_entity_poly.type
_entity_poly.pdbx_seq_one_letter_code
_entity_poly.pdbx_strand_id
1 'polypeptide(L)' 'MLIYLQTIETEEDKSKFEDIYREYRGLMYYVAYKRLHHEQDAEDAVHYAFMKIAENIKIIDPVSPKTKQLVVTIV' A
#
# COMPACT_ATOMS: atom_id res chain seq x y z
N MET A 1 4.98 8.16 4.59
CA MET A 1 5.58 6.88 5.07
C MET A 1 5.52 6.75 6.60
N LEU A 2 6.01 7.73 7.31
CA LEU A 2 6.08 7.66 8.77
C LEU A 2 4.72 7.43 9.44
N ILE A 3 3.67 8.05 8.92
CA ILE A 3 2.32 7.92 9.47
C ILE A 3 1.84 6.46 9.44
N TYR A 4 2.22 5.70 8.42
CA TYR A 4 1.84 4.29 8.34
C TYR A 4 2.60 3.45 9.35
N LEU A 5 3.87 3.77 9.57
CA LEU A 5 4.73 3.01 10.47
C LEU A 5 4.33 3.13 11.94
N GLN A 6 3.59 4.18 12.29
CA GLN A 6 3.14 4.40 13.67
C GLN A 6 2.19 3.30 14.15
N THR A 7 1.49 2.64 13.26
CA THR A 7 0.56 1.57 13.60
C THR A 7 1.19 0.19 13.59
N ILE A 8 2.45 0.09 13.17
CA ILE A 8 3.15 -1.18 13.03
C ILE A 8 4.09 -1.36 14.23
N GLU A 9 3.96 -2.49 14.94
CA GLU A 9 4.63 -2.69 16.23
C GLU A 9 6.07 -3.17 16.12
N THR A 10 6.39 -4.06 15.16
CA THR A 10 7.70 -4.69 15.08
C THR A 10 8.54 -4.10 13.97
N GLU A 11 9.86 -4.11 14.15
CA GLU A 11 10.79 -3.65 13.12
C GLU A 11 10.73 -4.53 11.87
N GLU A 12 10.49 -5.82 12.05
CA GLU A 12 10.34 -6.74 10.92
C GLU A 12 9.14 -6.37 10.07
N ASP A 13 8.01 -6.05 10.69
CA ASP A 13 6.80 -5.66 9.97
C ASP A 13 6.95 -4.28 9.34
N LYS A 14 7.68 -3.36 9.99
CA LYS A 14 7.98 -2.06 9.40
C LYS A 14 8.81 -2.19 8.13
N SER A 15 9.84 -3.04 8.15
CA SER A 15 10.66 -3.31 6.99
C SER A 15 9.84 -3.92 5.85
N LYS A 16 8.99 -4.86 6.19
CA LYS A 16 8.06 -5.50 5.26
C LYS A 16 7.13 -4.47 4.60
N PHE A 17 6.58 -3.55 5.39
CA PHE A 17 5.72 -2.49 4.86
C PHE A 17 6.50 -1.55 3.93
N GLU A 18 7.72 -1.19 4.30
CA GLU A 18 8.55 -0.33 3.46
C GLU A 18 8.84 -0.96 2.10
N ASP A 19 9.08 -2.28 2.06
CA ASP A 19 9.29 -3.00 0.80
C ASP A 19 8.04 -2.94 -0.07
N ILE A 20 6.87 -3.16 0.51
CA ILE A 20 5.59 -3.07 -0.21
C ILE A 20 5.37 -1.65 -0.71
N TYR A 21 5.63 -0.66 0.11
CA TYR A 21 5.45 0.74 -0.27
C TYR A 21 6.30 1.10 -1.48
N ARG A 22 7.59 0.76 -1.46
CA ARG A 22 8.49 1.08 -2.57
C ARG A 22 8.13 0.31 -3.84
N GLU A 23 7.74 -0.94 -3.69
CA GLU A 23 7.41 -1.81 -4.83
C GLU A 23 6.14 -1.38 -5.53
N TYR A 24 5.10 -1.02 -4.78
CA TYR A 24 3.75 -0.89 -5.33
C TYR A 24 3.22 0.53 -5.39
N ARG A 25 3.90 1.51 -4.82
CA ARG A 25 3.40 2.89 -4.77
C ARG A 25 3.07 3.44 -6.18
N GLY A 26 3.99 3.26 -7.11
CA GLY A 26 3.80 3.75 -8.48
C GLY A 26 2.65 3.05 -9.19
N LEU A 27 2.58 1.72 -9.05
CA LEU A 27 1.50 0.94 -9.65
C LEU A 27 0.14 1.33 -9.07
N MET A 28 0.07 1.49 -7.76
CA MET A 28 -1.18 1.85 -7.09
C MET A 28 -1.66 3.22 -7.54
N TYR A 29 -0.77 4.20 -7.63
CA TYR A 29 -1.12 5.53 -8.11
C TYR A 29 -1.61 5.47 -9.56
N TYR A 30 -0.92 4.72 -10.41
CA TYR A 30 -1.30 4.58 -11.81
C TYR A 30 -2.71 4.00 -11.94
N VAL A 31 -3.01 2.93 -11.20
CA VAL A 31 -4.34 2.30 -11.25
C VAL A 31 -5.40 3.24 -10.71
N ALA A 32 -5.13 3.93 -9.60
CA ALA A 32 -6.08 4.85 -9.01
C ALA A 32 -6.35 6.04 -9.95
N TYR A 33 -5.32 6.59 -10.57
CA TYR A 33 -5.49 7.71 -11.50
C TYR A 33 -6.32 7.30 -12.72
N LYS A 34 -6.08 6.08 -13.23
CA LYS A 34 -6.84 5.58 -14.36
C LYS A 34 -8.33 5.46 -14.06
N ARG A 35 -8.67 5.15 -12.81
CA ARG A 35 -10.07 5.01 -12.40
C ARG A 35 -10.73 6.35 -12.10
N LEU A 36 -10.00 7.24 -11.46
CA LEU A 36 -10.58 8.47 -10.90
C LEU A 36 -10.35 9.69 -11.78
N HIS A 37 -9.33 9.67 -12.65
CA HIS A 37 -8.96 10.76 -13.56
C HIS A 37 -8.74 12.10 -12.86
N HIS A 38 -8.35 12.06 -11.56
CA HIS A 38 -8.10 13.24 -10.76
C HIS A 38 -6.94 12.95 -9.82
N GLU A 39 -5.92 13.81 -9.85
CA GLU A 39 -4.67 13.58 -9.14
C GLU A 39 -4.86 13.48 -7.63
N GLN A 40 -5.59 14.42 -7.05
CA GLN A 40 -5.81 14.44 -5.62
C GLN A 40 -6.60 13.22 -5.14
N ASP A 41 -7.62 12.83 -5.91
CA ASP A 41 -8.42 11.66 -5.58
C ASP A 41 -7.60 10.39 -5.68
N ALA A 42 -6.70 10.32 -6.66
CA ALA A 42 -5.81 9.17 -6.78
C ALA A 42 -4.85 9.07 -5.60
N GLU A 43 -4.29 10.19 -5.15
CA GLU A 43 -3.42 10.22 -3.99
C GLU A 43 -4.16 9.78 -2.72
N ASP A 44 -5.39 10.25 -2.54
CA ASP A 44 -6.22 9.87 -1.40
C ASP A 44 -6.53 8.38 -1.41
N ALA A 45 -6.82 7.82 -2.59
CA ALA A 45 -7.10 6.39 -2.72
C ALA A 45 -5.87 5.54 -2.38
N VAL A 46 -4.69 5.97 -2.84
CA VAL A 46 -3.44 5.28 -2.53
C VAL A 46 -3.13 5.36 -1.03
N HIS A 47 -3.34 6.54 -0.44
CA HIS A 47 -3.15 6.72 1.00
C HIS A 47 -4.05 5.76 1.80
N TYR A 48 -5.32 5.70 1.45
CA TYR A 48 -6.27 4.80 2.11
C TYR A 48 -5.83 3.35 1.96
N ALA A 49 -5.38 2.97 0.77
CA ALA A 49 -4.92 1.60 0.52
C ALA A 49 -3.72 1.24 1.38
N PHE A 50 -2.75 2.15 1.53
CA PHE A 50 -1.59 1.90 2.40
C PHE A 50 -1.97 1.83 3.87
N MET A 51 -2.95 2.60 4.31
CA MET A 51 -3.48 2.47 5.68
C MET A 51 -4.01 1.06 5.92
N LYS A 52 -4.76 0.52 4.96
CA LYS A 52 -5.28 -0.84 5.04
C LYS A 52 -4.18 -1.90 5.02
N ILE A 53 -3.17 -1.69 4.19
CA ILE A 53 -2.01 -2.60 4.13
C ILE A 53 -1.28 -2.60 5.48
N ALA A 54 -1.08 -1.44 6.08
CA ALA A 54 -0.41 -1.33 7.38
C ALA A 54 -1.20 -2.06 8.47
N GLU A 55 -2.52 -1.93 8.47
CA GLU A 55 -3.38 -2.62 9.43
C GLU A 55 -3.29 -4.14 9.32
N ASN A 56 -3.00 -4.65 8.13
CA ASN A 56 -2.98 -6.08 7.83
C ASN A 56 -1.58 -6.61 7.55
N ILE A 57 -0.55 -5.89 7.96
CA ILE A 57 0.82 -6.19 7.57
C ILE A 57 1.28 -7.58 7.98
N LYS A 58 0.78 -8.11 9.09
CA LYS A 58 1.21 -9.41 9.61
C LYS A 58 0.83 -10.56 8.69
N ILE A 59 -0.24 -10.41 7.91
CA ILE A 59 -0.74 -11.48 7.04
C ILE A 59 -0.38 -11.27 5.58
N ILE A 60 0.30 -10.18 5.22
CA ILE A 60 0.68 -9.87 3.85
C ILE A 60 2.13 -10.32 3.62
N ASP A 61 2.35 -11.03 2.51
CA ASP A 61 3.68 -11.45 2.07
C ASP A 61 4.12 -10.58 0.89
N PRO A 62 5.18 -9.77 1.05
CA PRO A 62 5.58 -8.83 -0.02
C PRO A 62 6.07 -9.50 -1.31
N VAL A 63 6.48 -10.76 -1.24
CA VAL A 63 6.98 -11.49 -2.42
C VAL A 63 5.92 -12.37 -3.07
N SER A 64 4.72 -12.46 -2.49
CA SER A 64 3.66 -13.29 -3.05
C SER A 64 2.98 -12.60 -4.23
N PRO A 65 2.69 -13.33 -5.33
CA PRO A 65 1.89 -12.77 -6.43
C PRO A 65 0.52 -12.29 -5.98
N LYS A 66 -0.03 -12.86 -4.92
CA LYS A 66 -1.32 -12.46 -4.36
C LYS A 66 -1.27 -11.05 -3.79
N THR A 67 -0.12 -10.61 -3.31
CA THR A 67 0.05 -9.26 -2.77
C THR A 67 -0.16 -8.21 -3.87
N LYS A 68 0.37 -8.44 -5.07
CA LYS A 68 0.16 -7.53 -6.19
C LYS A 68 -1.33 -7.39 -6.52
N GLN A 69 -2.06 -8.51 -6.58
CA GLN A 69 -3.48 -8.47 -6.83
C GLN A 69 -4.23 -7.73 -5.71
N LEU A 70 -3.82 -7.95 -4.47
CA LEU A 70 -4.43 -7.30 -3.32
C LEU A 70 -4.28 -5.78 -3.39
N VAL A 71 -3.07 -5.27 -3.63
CA VAL A 71 -2.84 -3.83 -3.67
C VAL A 71 -3.57 -3.17 -4.83
N VAL A 72 -3.67 -3.83 -5.97
CA VAL A 72 -4.41 -3.31 -7.12
C VAL A 72 -5.90 -3.29 -6.84
N THR A 73 -6.42 -4.29 -6.14
CA THR A 73 -7.84 -4.38 -5.80
C THR A 73 -8.24 -3.34 -4.76
N ILE A 74 -7.41 -3.10 -3.74
CA ILE A 74 -7.69 -2.12 -2.69
C ILE A 74 -7.76 -0.71 -3.27
N VAL A 75 -6.88 -0.42 -4.23
CA VAL A 75 -6.89 0.87 -4.90
C VAL A 75 -8.04 0.97 -5.88
#